data_8317ba3cdfc1bc3a088aa6232f7b4c1f
#
_entry.id   8317ba3cdfc1bc3a088aa6232f7b4c1f
#
_cell.length_a   1.000
_cell.length_b   1.000
_cell.length_c   1.000
_cell.angle_alpha   90.00
_cell.angle_beta   90.00
_cell.angle_gamma   90.00
#
_symmetry.space_group_name_H-M   'P 1'
#
loop_
_entity.id
_entity.type
_entity.pdbx_description
1 polymer ?
#
loop_
_entity_poly.entity_id
_entity_poly.type
_entity_poly.pdbx_seq_one_letter_code
_entity_poly.pdbx_strand_id
1 'polypeptide(L)'
;MREQDITAGAAVRLSGLRKHYGDVHAVDDVDLTIAPGEVVALLGPNGAGKSTTVDMILGLSVPDSGTVTVFGREPGDAVGDGMIGAMLQGGALVEDLTVAETVGMVAALHRKPMPVRDALRRAGIEDLANRRSTRLSGGQKQRVRFAVALVSDPDLLILDEPTAAMDVGTRREFWKSMYEYTNTGRTVLFATHYLEEAEEFADRVVLMRSGRIVADGSVAQVRALAGGRTIRAVVPTAAEPVIAGLPAVTGFELRGGRAAISSSDSDATLRALLAEIPEAHDIEIGAVGLEGAFLSLTTEATEETVR
;
A
#
# COMPACT_ATOMS: atom_id res chain seq x y z
N MET A 1 -4.09 -31.27 2.40
CA MET A 1 -5.26 -30.43 2.70
C MET A 1 -5.62 -29.77 1.38
N ARG A 2 -6.82 -29.98 0.86
CA ARG A 2 -7.15 -29.77 -0.55
C ARG A 2 -7.44 -28.30 -0.83
N GLU A 3 -7.04 -27.79 -2.02
CA GLU A 3 -7.32 -26.44 -2.55
C GLU A 3 -8.78 -25.96 -2.43
N GLN A 4 -9.72 -26.88 -2.17
CA GLN A 4 -11.15 -26.59 -2.03
C GLN A 4 -11.55 -26.01 -0.66
N ASP A 5 -10.73 -26.12 0.40
CA ASP A 5 -11.06 -25.61 1.74
C ASP A 5 -10.68 -24.12 1.94
N ILE A 6 -9.84 -23.57 1.06
CA ILE A 6 -9.45 -22.13 1.09
C ILE A 6 -10.55 -21.24 0.49
N THR A 7 -11.52 -21.83 -0.24
CA THR A 7 -12.52 -21.10 -1.01
C THR A 7 -13.68 -20.51 -0.19
N ALA A 8 -13.96 -21.04 0.97
CA ALA A 8 -15.15 -20.66 1.76
C ALA A 8 -14.92 -19.45 2.70
N GLY A 9 -13.72 -18.90 2.78
CA GLY A 9 -13.36 -17.90 3.79
C GLY A 9 -12.56 -16.68 3.31
N ALA A 10 -12.45 -16.40 2.00
CA ALA A 10 -11.69 -15.24 1.53
C ALA A 10 -12.51 -13.94 1.68
N ALA A 11 -11.87 -12.87 2.18
CA ALA A 11 -12.45 -11.53 2.18
C ALA A 11 -12.49 -10.95 0.77
N VAL A 12 -11.42 -11.14 -0.01
CA VAL A 12 -11.35 -10.80 -1.44
C VAL A 12 -10.74 -11.95 -2.20
N ARG A 13 -11.31 -12.30 -3.35
CA ARG A 13 -10.73 -13.24 -4.29
C ARG A 13 -10.80 -12.68 -5.70
N LEU A 14 -9.65 -12.61 -6.34
CA LEU A 14 -9.48 -12.29 -7.75
C LEU A 14 -8.94 -13.54 -8.43
N SER A 15 -9.48 -13.93 -9.58
CA SER A 15 -9.01 -15.09 -10.33
C SER A 15 -8.92 -14.78 -11.81
N GLY A 16 -7.71 -14.83 -12.36
CA GLY A 16 -7.40 -14.57 -13.76
C GLY A 16 -7.88 -13.19 -14.25
N LEU A 17 -7.79 -12.19 -13.38
CA LEU A 17 -8.42 -10.89 -13.59
C LEU A 17 -7.72 -10.10 -14.67
N ARG A 18 -8.49 -9.60 -15.66
CA ARG A 18 -7.97 -8.78 -16.76
C ARG A 18 -8.84 -7.56 -17.01
N LYS A 19 -8.18 -6.42 -17.31
CA LYS A 19 -8.84 -5.18 -17.69
C LYS A 19 -7.98 -4.38 -18.67
N HIS A 20 -8.59 -4.00 -19.80
CA HIS A 20 -7.95 -3.19 -20.83
C HIS A 20 -8.70 -1.86 -21.01
N TYR A 21 -7.96 -0.82 -21.35
CA TYR A 21 -8.48 0.46 -21.82
C TYR A 21 -7.79 0.81 -23.14
N GLY A 22 -8.48 0.53 -24.27
CA GLY A 22 -7.84 0.58 -25.57
C GLY A 22 -6.68 -0.40 -25.64
N ASP A 23 -5.48 0.08 -25.98
CA ASP A 23 -4.26 -0.73 -26.07
C ASP A 23 -3.54 -0.92 -24.71
N VAL A 24 -4.06 -0.30 -23.64
CA VAL A 24 -3.43 -0.36 -22.30
C VAL A 24 -3.98 -1.55 -21.52
N HIS A 25 -3.12 -2.50 -21.19
CA HIS A 25 -3.40 -3.62 -20.29
C HIS A 25 -3.26 -3.13 -18.84
N ALA A 26 -4.33 -2.56 -18.30
CA ALA A 26 -4.31 -1.98 -16.94
C ALA A 26 -4.20 -3.04 -15.85
N VAL A 27 -4.84 -4.21 -16.05
CA VAL A 27 -4.71 -5.41 -15.22
C VAL A 27 -4.62 -6.61 -16.16
N ASP A 28 -3.64 -7.48 -15.94
CA ASP A 28 -3.31 -8.58 -16.81
C ASP A 28 -2.98 -9.85 -16.02
N ASP A 29 -3.94 -10.76 -15.95
CA ASP A 29 -3.85 -12.08 -15.34
C ASP A 29 -3.52 -12.02 -13.83
N VAL A 30 -4.31 -11.25 -13.07
CA VAL A 30 -4.12 -11.07 -11.63
C VAL A 30 -4.92 -12.11 -10.85
N ASP A 31 -4.20 -12.90 -10.06
CA ASP A 31 -4.73 -13.78 -9.01
C ASP A 31 -4.36 -13.22 -7.64
N LEU A 32 -5.35 -12.99 -6.77
CA LEU A 32 -5.12 -12.49 -5.42
C LEU A 32 -6.20 -13.02 -4.49
N THR A 33 -5.80 -13.53 -3.34
CA THR A 33 -6.72 -13.92 -2.26
C THR A 33 -6.32 -13.20 -0.99
N ILE A 34 -7.26 -12.47 -0.38
CA ILE A 34 -7.07 -11.79 0.92
C ILE A 34 -7.91 -12.52 1.95
N ALA A 35 -7.31 -12.91 3.07
CA ALA A 35 -7.99 -13.55 4.17
C ALA A 35 -8.80 -12.54 5.02
N PRO A 36 -9.89 -12.95 5.68
CA PRO A 36 -10.55 -12.11 6.66
C PRO A 36 -9.61 -11.69 7.78
N GLY A 37 -9.62 -10.41 8.15
CA GLY A 37 -8.79 -9.83 9.19
C GLY A 37 -7.35 -9.50 8.76
N GLU A 38 -6.98 -9.76 7.51
CA GLU A 38 -5.66 -9.47 6.97
C GLU A 38 -5.53 -7.99 6.59
N VAL A 39 -4.37 -7.37 6.86
CA VAL A 39 -4.01 -6.02 6.43
C VAL A 39 -3.05 -6.12 5.27
N VAL A 40 -3.51 -5.80 4.07
CA VAL A 40 -2.75 -5.96 2.82
C VAL A 40 -2.42 -4.60 2.23
N ALA A 41 -1.14 -4.37 1.94
CA ALA A 41 -0.66 -3.23 1.16
C ALA A 41 -0.53 -3.59 -0.31
N LEU A 42 -1.21 -2.86 -1.18
CA LEU A 42 -1.08 -2.95 -2.63
C LEU A 42 -0.12 -1.86 -3.12
N LEU A 43 1.08 -2.26 -3.48
CA LEU A 43 2.16 -1.36 -3.87
C LEU A 43 2.42 -1.39 -5.37
N GLY A 44 2.99 -0.33 -5.90
CA GLY A 44 3.40 -0.26 -7.30
C GLY A 44 3.51 1.19 -7.78
N PRO A 45 4.22 1.45 -8.88
CA PRO A 45 4.30 2.78 -9.46
C PRO A 45 2.93 3.25 -10.00
N ASN A 46 2.87 4.52 -10.40
CA ASN A 46 1.69 5.03 -11.10
C ASN A 46 1.51 4.26 -12.41
N GLY A 47 0.27 3.88 -12.71
CA GLY A 47 -0.04 3.04 -13.87
C GLY A 47 0.20 1.54 -13.69
N ALA A 48 0.58 1.07 -12.49
CA ALA A 48 0.78 -0.36 -12.21
C ALA A 48 -0.51 -1.20 -12.22
N GLY A 49 -1.69 -0.57 -12.22
CA GLY A 49 -2.99 -1.24 -12.19
C GLY A 49 -3.68 -1.26 -10.83
N LYS A 50 -3.10 -0.65 -9.79
CA LYS A 50 -3.64 -0.66 -8.42
C LYS A 50 -5.08 -0.13 -8.34
N SER A 51 -5.31 1.12 -8.78
CA SER A 51 -6.65 1.75 -8.72
C SER A 51 -7.66 1.00 -9.58
N THR A 52 -7.25 0.48 -10.75
CA THR A 52 -8.12 -0.35 -11.60
C THR A 52 -8.53 -1.65 -10.88
N THR A 53 -7.59 -2.28 -10.18
CA THR A 53 -7.86 -3.48 -9.37
C THR A 53 -8.83 -3.15 -8.23
N VAL A 54 -8.60 -2.04 -7.52
CA VAL A 54 -9.49 -1.52 -6.47
C VAL A 54 -10.89 -1.25 -7.02
N ASP A 55 -10.99 -0.58 -8.18
CA ASP A 55 -12.28 -0.27 -8.82
C ASP A 55 -13.08 -1.55 -9.16
N MET A 56 -12.42 -2.61 -9.59
CA MET A 56 -13.06 -3.90 -9.85
C MET A 56 -13.53 -4.59 -8.56
N ILE A 57 -12.74 -4.51 -7.46
CA ILE A 57 -13.15 -5.03 -6.14
C ILE A 57 -14.36 -4.25 -5.59
N LEU A 58 -14.49 -2.97 -5.91
CA LEU A 58 -15.62 -2.13 -5.54
C LEU A 58 -16.83 -2.26 -6.48
N GLY A 59 -16.70 -2.99 -7.59
CA GLY A 59 -17.74 -3.08 -8.60
C GLY A 59 -17.94 -1.79 -9.42
N LEU A 60 -17.00 -0.85 -9.35
CA LEU A 60 -17.00 0.39 -10.13
C LEU A 60 -16.55 0.16 -11.56
N SER A 61 -15.81 -0.92 -11.81
CA SER A 61 -15.36 -1.35 -13.13
C SER A 61 -15.62 -2.85 -13.30
N VAL A 62 -16.12 -3.25 -14.45
CA VAL A 62 -16.33 -4.66 -14.79
C VAL A 62 -15.04 -5.20 -15.42
N PRO A 63 -14.49 -6.34 -14.99
CA PRO A 63 -13.36 -6.97 -15.66
C PRO A 63 -13.72 -7.44 -17.07
N ASP A 64 -12.73 -7.46 -17.97
CA ASP A 64 -12.92 -7.99 -19.33
C ASP A 64 -12.88 -9.52 -19.32
N SER A 65 -12.14 -10.11 -18.36
CA SER A 65 -12.16 -11.55 -18.06
C SER A 65 -11.70 -11.80 -16.62
N GLY A 66 -11.92 -13.03 -16.16
CA GLY A 66 -11.68 -13.42 -14.76
C GLY A 66 -12.86 -13.14 -13.84
N THR A 67 -12.67 -13.32 -12.55
CA THR A 67 -13.73 -13.16 -11.54
C THR A 67 -13.23 -12.41 -10.33
N VAL A 68 -14.15 -11.65 -9.72
CA VAL A 68 -13.95 -10.94 -8.44
C VAL A 68 -15.05 -11.36 -7.48
N THR A 69 -14.68 -11.74 -6.27
CA THR A 69 -15.66 -11.94 -5.20
C THR A 69 -15.19 -11.29 -3.91
N VAL A 70 -16.13 -10.74 -3.13
CA VAL A 70 -15.90 -10.15 -1.82
C VAL A 70 -16.77 -10.86 -0.81
N PHE A 71 -16.15 -11.54 0.16
CA PHE A 71 -16.82 -12.47 1.09
C PHE A 71 -17.76 -13.46 0.37
N GLY A 72 -17.30 -13.97 -0.79
CA GLY A 72 -18.04 -14.93 -1.62
C GLY A 72 -19.22 -14.33 -2.41
N ARG A 73 -19.39 -13.01 -2.45
CA ARG A 73 -20.44 -12.27 -3.17
C ARG A 73 -19.88 -11.51 -4.36
N GLU A 74 -20.74 -11.15 -5.29
CA GLU A 74 -20.40 -10.17 -6.32
C GLU A 74 -20.09 -8.80 -5.67
N PRO A 75 -19.13 -8.02 -6.21
CA PRO A 75 -18.73 -6.74 -5.63
C PRO A 75 -19.88 -5.77 -5.37
N GLY A 76 -20.80 -5.62 -6.33
CA GLY A 76 -21.95 -4.73 -6.21
C GLY A 76 -22.91 -5.11 -5.06
N ASP A 77 -23.12 -6.40 -4.83
CA ASP A 77 -23.93 -6.91 -3.72
C ASP A 77 -23.24 -6.65 -2.37
N ALA A 78 -21.93 -6.89 -2.30
CA ALA A 78 -21.16 -6.64 -1.08
C ALA A 78 -21.16 -5.14 -0.69
N VAL A 79 -21.05 -4.24 -1.67
CA VAL A 79 -21.19 -2.78 -1.47
C VAL A 79 -22.62 -2.44 -1.02
N GLY A 80 -23.66 -2.96 -1.70
CA GLY A 80 -25.06 -2.72 -1.36
C GLY A 80 -25.45 -3.18 0.04
N ASP A 81 -24.84 -4.24 0.53
CA ASP A 81 -25.01 -4.75 1.89
C ASP A 81 -24.18 -4.00 2.95
N GLY A 82 -23.34 -3.03 2.55
CA GLY A 82 -22.50 -2.24 3.43
C GLY A 82 -21.27 -2.97 3.98
N MET A 83 -20.91 -4.11 3.37
CA MET A 83 -19.76 -4.92 3.78
C MET A 83 -18.42 -4.27 3.42
N ILE A 84 -18.42 -3.34 2.46
CA ILE A 84 -17.23 -2.61 1.99
C ILE A 84 -17.36 -1.14 2.32
N GLY A 85 -16.35 -0.59 2.99
CA GLY A 85 -16.10 0.84 3.12
C GLY A 85 -14.94 1.24 2.23
N ALA A 86 -15.05 2.34 1.50
CA ALA A 86 -13.99 2.77 0.60
C ALA A 86 -13.63 4.24 0.77
N MET A 87 -12.35 4.52 0.71
CA MET A 87 -11.78 5.85 0.64
C MET A 87 -10.93 5.95 -0.63
N LEU A 88 -11.48 6.58 -1.67
CA LEU A 88 -10.84 6.73 -2.96
C LEU A 88 -10.09 8.07 -3.06
N GLN A 89 -9.07 8.13 -3.93
CA GLN A 89 -8.24 9.31 -4.14
C GLN A 89 -9.04 10.55 -4.57
N GLY A 90 -10.07 10.38 -5.40
CA GLY A 90 -10.84 11.46 -6.03
C GLY A 90 -12.11 11.90 -5.28
N GLY A 91 -12.39 11.45 -4.06
CA GLY A 91 -13.64 11.75 -3.36
C GLY A 91 -13.77 13.24 -2.98
N ALA A 92 -14.71 13.97 -3.59
CA ALA A 92 -15.06 15.32 -3.18
C ALA A 92 -16.00 15.31 -1.97
N LEU A 93 -15.77 16.20 -1.01
CA LEU A 93 -16.73 16.46 0.07
C LEU A 93 -17.72 17.53 -0.38
N VAL A 94 -18.99 17.40 0.03
CA VAL A 94 -20.00 18.43 -0.25
C VAL A 94 -19.64 19.72 0.50
N GLU A 95 -19.47 20.82 -0.22
CA GLU A 95 -18.88 22.06 0.33
C GLU A 95 -19.72 22.72 1.41
N ASP A 96 -21.03 22.71 1.28
CA ASP A 96 -21.96 23.40 2.17
C ASP A 96 -22.31 22.61 3.43
N LEU A 97 -21.99 21.31 3.48
CA LEU A 97 -22.28 20.46 4.61
C LEU A 97 -21.19 20.56 5.69
N THR A 98 -21.59 20.41 6.92
CA THR A 98 -20.70 20.14 8.05
C THR A 98 -20.15 18.70 7.96
N VAL A 99 -19.11 18.45 8.71
CA VAL A 99 -18.52 17.10 8.81
C VAL A 99 -19.57 16.07 9.27
N ALA A 100 -20.35 16.40 10.32
CA ALA A 100 -21.38 15.50 10.82
C ALA A 100 -22.52 15.28 9.80
N GLU A 101 -22.94 16.31 9.07
CA GLU A 101 -23.94 16.19 8.01
C GLU A 101 -23.43 15.33 6.85
N THR A 102 -22.16 15.50 6.45
CA THR A 102 -21.54 14.70 5.38
C THR A 102 -21.54 13.21 5.75
N VAL A 103 -21.07 12.85 6.95
CA VAL A 103 -21.07 11.46 7.41
C VAL A 103 -22.49 10.95 7.62
N GLY A 104 -23.40 11.79 8.15
CA GLY A 104 -24.81 11.45 8.35
C GLY A 104 -25.56 11.17 7.06
N MET A 105 -25.25 11.92 6.00
CA MET A 105 -25.81 11.68 4.66
C MET A 105 -25.48 10.28 4.13
N VAL A 106 -24.21 9.86 4.28
CA VAL A 106 -23.79 8.51 3.86
C VAL A 106 -24.35 7.44 4.80
N ALA A 107 -24.39 7.70 6.11
CA ALA A 107 -25.00 6.80 7.09
C ALA A 107 -26.45 6.46 6.71
N ALA A 108 -27.22 7.44 6.23
CA ALA A 108 -28.63 7.25 5.84
C ALA A 108 -28.83 6.29 4.65
N LEU A 109 -27.79 5.97 3.88
CA LEU A 109 -27.81 5.00 2.78
C LEU A 109 -27.69 3.56 3.27
N HIS A 110 -27.25 3.33 4.51
CA HIS A 110 -27.02 2.01 5.06
C HIS A 110 -28.12 1.57 6.02
N ARG A 111 -28.41 0.26 6.03
CA ARG A 111 -29.48 -0.31 6.90
C ARG A 111 -29.12 -0.27 8.39
N LYS A 112 -27.84 -0.45 8.72
CA LYS A 112 -27.31 -0.50 10.10
C LYS A 112 -26.00 0.27 10.18
N PRO A 113 -26.05 1.59 9.98
CA PRO A 113 -24.81 2.38 10.05
C PRO A 113 -24.28 2.45 11.48
N MET A 114 -22.98 2.64 11.60
CA MET A 114 -22.35 3.09 12.84
C MET A 114 -22.92 4.47 13.23
N PRO A 115 -23.12 4.77 14.51
CA PRO A 115 -23.47 6.13 14.93
C PRO A 115 -22.44 7.14 14.38
N VAL A 116 -22.90 8.24 13.80
CA VAL A 116 -22.03 9.27 13.18
C VAL A 116 -20.94 9.71 14.16
N ARG A 117 -21.30 9.94 15.44
CA ARG A 117 -20.33 10.33 16.47
C ARG A 117 -19.21 9.30 16.63
N ASP A 118 -19.53 8.00 16.54
CA ASP A 118 -18.55 6.93 16.68
C ASP A 118 -17.62 6.86 15.47
N ALA A 119 -18.14 7.06 14.25
CA ALA A 119 -17.33 7.17 13.05
C ALA A 119 -16.36 8.36 13.13
N LEU A 120 -16.83 9.53 13.57
CA LEU A 120 -16.01 10.72 13.77
C LEU A 120 -14.93 10.52 14.84
N ARG A 121 -15.28 9.85 15.94
CA ARG A 121 -14.34 9.52 17.02
C ARG A 121 -13.26 8.57 16.53
N ARG A 122 -13.62 7.50 15.80
CA ARG A 122 -12.66 6.55 15.22
C ARG A 122 -11.73 7.21 14.19
N ALA A 123 -12.23 8.20 13.47
CA ALA A 123 -11.41 9.00 12.54
C ALA A 123 -10.61 10.12 13.23
N GLY A 124 -10.75 10.31 14.55
CA GLY A 124 -10.04 11.34 15.33
C GLY A 124 -10.43 12.76 14.96
N ILE A 125 -11.71 12.99 14.60
CA ILE A 125 -12.24 14.30 14.18
C ILE A 125 -13.59 14.67 14.82
N GLU A 126 -13.88 14.14 16.00
CA GLU A 126 -15.14 14.45 16.71
C GLU A 126 -15.29 15.95 17.00
N ASP A 127 -14.19 16.65 17.29
CA ASP A 127 -14.12 18.10 17.52
C ASP A 127 -14.46 18.92 16.26
N LEU A 128 -14.37 18.34 15.08
CA LEU A 128 -14.65 18.99 13.79
C LEU A 128 -16.10 18.78 13.33
N ALA A 129 -16.94 18.08 14.08
CA ALA A 129 -18.30 17.67 13.69
C ALA A 129 -19.14 18.80 13.08
N ASN A 130 -19.08 20.00 13.68
CA ASN A 130 -19.85 21.19 13.25
C ASN A 130 -19.10 22.09 12.25
N ARG A 131 -17.89 21.71 11.83
CA ARG A 131 -17.11 22.50 10.88
C ARG A 131 -17.51 22.17 9.44
N ARG A 132 -17.65 23.19 8.60
CA ARG A 132 -17.93 22.98 7.16
C ARG A 132 -16.69 22.45 6.45
N SER A 133 -16.89 21.58 5.46
CA SER A 133 -15.83 20.94 4.66
C SER A 133 -14.91 21.93 3.94
N THR A 134 -15.42 23.13 3.57
CA THR A 134 -14.62 24.23 2.98
C THR A 134 -13.56 24.79 3.92
N ARG A 135 -13.72 24.64 5.24
CA ARG A 135 -12.81 25.17 6.26
C ARG A 135 -11.84 24.12 6.81
N LEU A 136 -11.75 22.95 6.17
CA LEU A 136 -10.87 21.88 6.58
C LEU A 136 -9.54 21.91 5.83
N SER A 137 -8.44 21.56 6.51
CA SER A 137 -7.16 21.28 5.88
C SER A 137 -7.24 20.01 5.02
N GLY A 138 -6.24 19.77 4.15
CA GLY A 138 -6.15 18.55 3.35
C GLY A 138 -6.21 17.27 4.20
N GLY A 139 -5.41 17.21 5.26
CA GLY A 139 -5.41 16.07 6.19
C GLY A 139 -6.74 15.91 6.94
N GLN A 140 -7.41 17.01 7.33
CA GLN A 140 -8.73 16.94 7.94
C GLN A 140 -9.78 16.41 6.95
N LYS A 141 -9.72 16.82 5.67
CA LYS A 141 -10.59 16.26 4.62
C LYS A 141 -10.39 14.77 4.44
N GLN A 142 -9.14 14.28 4.49
CA GLN A 142 -8.85 12.86 4.41
C GLN A 142 -9.45 12.08 5.60
N ARG A 143 -9.36 12.62 6.81
CA ARG A 143 -10.00 12.00 7.99
C ARG A 143 -11.53 12.00 7.90
N VAL A 144 -12.15 13.01 7.28
CA VAL A 144 -13.60 12.99 7.00
C VAL A 144 -13.95 11.88 6.02
N ARG A 145 -13.17 11.70 4.93
CA ARG A 145 -13.38 10.60 3.99
C ARG A 145 -13.22 9.24 4.67
N PHE A 146 -12.25 9.14 5.59
CA PHE A 146 -12.09 7.94 6.41
C PHE A 146 -13.32 7.69 7.30
N ALA A 147 -13.86 8.70 7.99
CA ALA A 147 -15.10 8.56 8.75
C ALA A 147 -16.29 8.13 7.87
N VAL A 148 -16.38 8.65 6.66
CA VAL A 148 -17.37 8.24 5.65
C VAL A 148 -17.19 6.78 5.27
N ALA A 149 -15.97 6.31 5.07
CA ALA A 149 -15.70 4.90 4.76
C ALA A 149 -16.03 3.96 5.93
N LEU A 150 -15.90 4.44 7.18
CA LEU A 150 -16.19 3.65 8.38
C LEU A 150 -17.68 3.56 8.71
N VAL A 151 -18.51 4.49 8.23
CA VAL A 151 -19.87 4.66 8.74
C VAL A 151 -20.81 3.47 8.44
N SER A 152 -20.53 2.69 7.40
CA SER A 152 -21.26 1.44 7.13
C SER A 152 -20.89 0.29 8.09
N ASP A 153 -19.91 0.48 9.00
CA ASP A 153 -19.28 -0.54 9.86
C ASP A 153 -18.78 -1.75 9.04
N PRO A 154 -17.96 -1.50 8.02
CA PRO A 154 -17.63 -2.51 7.00
C PRO A 154 -16.75 -3.66 7.53
N ASP A 155 -16.85 -4.83 6.90
CA ASP A 155 -15.96 -5.97 7.15
C ASP A 155 -14.66 -5.87 6.34
N LEU A 156 -14.70 -5.16 5.19
CA LEU A 156 -13.55 -4.82 4.34
C LEU A 156 -13.45 -3.31 4.18
N LEU A 157 -12.31 -2.75 4.51
CA LEU A 157 -12.00 -1.35 4.29
C LEU A 157 -10.97 -1.24 3.17
N ILE A 158 -11.28 -0.47 2.13
CA ILE A 158 -10.39 -0.19 1.01
C ILE A 158 -9.97 1.27 1.04
N LEU A 159 -8.66 1.51 0.98
CA LEU A 159 -8.08 2.84 1.07
C LEU A 159 -7.11 3.07 -0.10
N ASP A 160 -7.40 4.06 -0.93
CA ASP A 160 -6.51 4.46 -2.02
C ASP A 160 -5.80 5.76 -1.65
N GLU A 161 -4.49 5.68 -1.45
CA GLU A 161 -3.61 6.78 -1.04
C GLU A 161 -4.12 7.52 0.23
N PRO A 162 -4.37 6.81 1.35
CA PRO A 162 -5.13 7.36 2.47
C PRO A 162 -4.47 8.54 3.16
N THR A 163 -3.14 8.64 3.12
CA THR A 163 -2.37 9.66 3.81
C THR A 163 -1.83 10.76 2.89
N ALA A 164 -2.24 10.74 1.61
CA ALA A 164 -1.91 11.81 0.68
C ALA A 164 -2.34 13.18 1.24
N ALA A 165 -1.47 14.19 1.12
CA ALA A 165 -1.67 15.53 1.67
C ALA A 165 -1.75 15.62 3.22
N MET A 166 -1.31 14.60 3.97
CA MET A 166 -1.12 14.67 5.42
C MET A 166 0.34 15.02 5.75
N ASP A 167 0.51 15.88 6.76
CA ASP A 167 1.81 16.05 7.41
C ASP A 167 2.17 14.82 8.26
N VAL A 168 3.44 14.73 8.70
CA VAL A 168 3.95 13.57 9.43
C VAL A 168 3.15 13.27 10.72
N GLY A 169 2.75 14.31 11.47
CA GLY A 169 1.98 14.14 12.69
C GLY A 169 0.57 13.59 12.43
N THR A 170 -0.13 14.20 11.48
CA THR A 170 -1.47 13.79 11.05
C THR A 170 -1.47 12.35 10.47
N ARG A 171 -0.44 11.99 9.71
CA ARG A 171 -0.26 10.64 9.16
C ARG A 171 -0.11 9.60 10.28
N ARG A 172 0.73 9.85 11.27
CA ARG A 172 0.91 8.94 12.42
C ARG A 172 -0.38 8.74 13.21
N GLU A 173 -1.16 9.79 13.43
CA GLU A 173 -2.45 9.68 14.12
C GLU A 173 -3.49 8.92 13.28
N PHE A 174 -3.49 9.07 11.94
CA PHE A 174 -4.34 8.31 11.04
C PHE A 174 -4.04 6.81 11.16
N TRP A 175 -2.77 6.42 11.06
CA TRP A 175 -2.37 5.01 11.17
C TRP A 175 -2.64 4.43 12.55
N LYS A 176 -2.53 5.23 13.62
CA LYS A 176 -2.96 4.80 14.95
C LYS A 176 -4.45 4.46 15.00
N SER A 177 -5.31 5.31 14.44
CA SER A 177 -6.75 5.06 14.34
C SER A 177 -7.05 3.82 13.49
N MET A 178 -6.28 3.62 12.42
CA MET A 178 -6.36 2.44 11.55
C MET A 178 -5.99 1.17 12.31
N TYR A 179 -4.90 1.18 13.07
CA TYR A 179 -4.48 0.04 13.89
C TYR A 179 -5.53 -0.35 14.94
N GLU A 180 -6.16 0.63 15.58
CA GLU A 180 -7.27 0.37 16.50
C GLU A 180 -8.46 -0.31 15.79
N TYR A 181 -8.71 0.05 14.53
CA TYR A 181 -9.75 -0.56 13.71
C TYR A 181 -9.39 -2.01 13.30
N THR A 182 -8.18 -2.26 12.83
CA THR A 182 -7.73 -3.59 12.41
C THR A 182 -7.70 -4.59 13.57
N ASN A 183 -7.36 -4.14 14.79
CA ASN A 183 -7.39 -4.97 15.99
C ASN A 183 -8.79 -5.53 16.34
N THR A 184 -9.86 -5.04 15.68
CA THR A 184 -11.21 -5.63 15.81
C THR A 184 -11.44 -6.80 14.86
N GLY A 185 -10.42 -7.26 14.13
CA GLY A 185 -10.50 -8.38 13.17
C GLY A 185 -11.06 -7.98 11.80
N ARG A 186 -11.08 -6.69 11.48
CA ARG A 186 -11.52 -6.18 10.18
C ARG A 186 -10.42 -6.30 9.13
N THR A 187 -10.81 -6.58 7.89
CA THR A 187 -9.91 -6.69 6.75
C THR A 187 -9.60 -5.31 6.18
N VAL A 188 -8.36 -5.05 5.81
CA VAL A 188 -7.96 -3.79 5.18
C VAL A 188 -7.13 -4.06 3.93
N LEU A 189 -7.49 -3.42 2.84
CA LEU A 189 -6.66 -3.30 1.63
C LEU A 189 -6.34 -1.84 1.42
N PHE A 190 -5.07 -1.47 1.46
CA PHE A 190 -4.69 -0.10 1.15
C PHE A 190 -3.68 -0.04 0.01
N ALA A 191 -3.92 0.88 -0.93
CA ALA A 191 -2.99 1.19 -2.00
C ALA A 191 -2.18 2.42 -1.60
N THR A 192 -0.86 2.35 -1.71
CA THR A 192 0.04 3.47 -1.43
C THR A 192 1.31 3.38 -2.28
N HIS A 193 1.97 4.51 -2.47
CA HIS A 193 3.33 4.58 -2.99
C HIS A 193 4.36 4.85 -1.87
N TYR A 194 3.90 5.05 -0.63
CA TYR A 194 4.77 5.20 0.53
C TYR A 194 5.13 3.81 1.09
N LEU A 195 6.31 3.33 0.73
CA LEU A 195 6.78 1.99 1.12
C LEU A 195 6.93 1.84 2.64
N GLU A 196 7.27 2.93 3.33
CA GLU A 196 7.35 2.98 4.79
C GLU A 196 6.02 2.63 5.47
N GLU A 197 4.89 3.05 4.88
CA GLU A 197 3.57 2.72 5.42
C GLU A 197 3.28 1.21 5.30
N ALA A 198 3.64 0.61 4.18
CA ALA A 198 3.49 -0.82 4.00
C ALA A 198 4.40 -1.61 4.96
N GLU A 199 5.64 -1.13 5.18
CA GLU A 199 6.58 -1.74 6.11
C GLU A 199 6.08 -1.74 7.56
N GLU A 200 5.41 -0.65 7.96
CA GLU A 200 4.99 -0.43 9.35
C GLU A 200 3.62 -1.05 9.66
N PHE A 201 2.69 -1.05 8.68
CA PHE A 201 1.29 -1.32 8.95
C PHE A 201 0.70 -2.54 8.23
N ALA A 202 1.38 -3.12 7.23
CA ALA A 202 0.85 -4.26 6.49
C ALA A 202 1.34 -5.60 7.07
N ASP A 203 0.44 -6.58 7.17
CA ASP A 203 0.78 -7.98 7.40
C ASP A 203 1.40 -8.60 6.15
N ARG A 204 0.90 -8.17 4.97
CA ARG A 204 1.27 -8.66 3.66
C ARG A 204 1.35 -7.54 2.63
N VAL A 205 2.30 -7.66 1.74
CA VAL A 205 2.57 -6.73 0.65
C VAL A 205 2.36 -7.44 -0.68
N VAL A 206 1.56 -6.83 -1.54
CA VAL A 206 1.34 -7.24 -2.92
C VAL A 206 1.92 -6.15 -3.82
N LEU A 207 2.97 -6.49 -4.57
CA LEU A 207 3.64 -5.56 -5.46
C LEU A 207 3.13 -5.75 -6.89
N MET A 208 2.56 -4.69 -7.45
CA MET A 208 2.08 -4.65 -8.83
C MET A 208 3.01 -3.86 -9.75
N ARG A 209 3.15 -4.35 -10.98
CA ARG A 209 3.84 -3.66 -12.07
C ARG A 209 3.20 -4.03 -13.40
N SER A 210 2.94 -3.02 -14.26
CA SER A 210 2.39 -3.20 -15.60
C SER A 210 1.17 -4.14 -15.64
N GLY A 211 0.26 -3.97 -14.69
CA GLY A 211 -0.97 -4.75 -14.56
C GLY A 211 -0.82 -6.14 -13.94
N ARG A 212 0.38 -6.56 -13.53
CA ARG A 212 0.64 -7.90 -12.97
C ARG A 212 1.15 -7.83 -11.53
N ILE A 213 0.92 -8.90 -10.76
CA ILE A 213 1.57 -9.08 -9.46
C ILE A 213 2.97 -9.64 -9.70
N VAL A 214 3.99 -8.92 -9.20
CA VAL A 214 5.41 -9.31 -9.32
C VAL A 214 5.99 -9.84 -8.02
N ALA A 215 5.38 -9.51 -6.89
CA ALA A 215 5.72 -10.10 -5.60
C ALA A 215 4.49 -10.10 -4.68
N ASP A 216 4.39 -11.10 -3.83
CA ASP A 216 3.30 -11.30 -2.88
C ASP A 216 3.81 -12.07 -1.67
N GLY A 217 3.68 -11.49 -0.47
CA GLY A 217 4.14 -12.11 0.77
C GLY A 217 4.28 -11.11 1.92
N SER A 218 4.75 -11.59 3.07
CA SER A 218 5.08 -10.69 4.18
C SER A 218 6.18 -9.69 3.77
N VAL A 219 6.27 -8.57 4.48
CA VAL A 219 7.34 -7.57 4.28
C VAL A 219 8.72 -8.24 4.25
N ALA A 220 8.97 -9.19 5.16
CA ALA A 220 10.23 -9.91 5.24
C ALA A 220 10.48 -10.80 4.00
N GLN A 221 9.44 -11.49 3.50
CA GLN A 221 9.54 -12.31 2.29
C GLN A 221 9.80 -11.45 1.05
N VAL A 222 9.08 -10.34 0.87
CA VAL A 222 9.27 -9.44 -0.27
C VAL A 222 10.67 -8.80 -0.25
N ARG A 223 11.17 -8.40 0.93
CA ARG A 223 12.55 -7.93 1.09
C ARG A 223 13.59 -9.00 0.71
N ALA A 224 13.31 -10.26 1.07
CA ALA A 224 14.21 -11.38 0.75
C ALA A 224 14.29 -11.67 -0.75
N LEU A 225 13.23 -11.40 -1.52
CA LEU A 225 13.21 -11.56 -2.99
C LEU A 225 14.20 -10.62 -3.68
N ALA A 226 14.44 -9.42 -3.12
CA ALA A 226 15.42 -8.48 -3.67
C ALA A 226 16.87 -8.96 -3.54
N GLY A 227 17.11 -9.94 -2.67
CA GLY A 227 18.46 -10.44 -2.38
C GLY A 227 19.38 -9.38 -1.76
N GLY A 228 20.40 -9.82 -1.05
CA GLY A 228 21.46 -8.94 -0.57
C GLY A 228 21.14 -8.12 0.69
N ARG A 229 22.05 -7.23 1.00
CA ARG A 229 21.99 -6.30 2.13
C ARG A 229 22.44 -4.91 1.69
N THR A 230 22.01 -3.90 2.42
CA THR A 230 22.48 -2.53 2.24
C THR A 230 23.53 -2.22 3.29
N ILE A 231 24.71 -1.80 2.84
CA ILE A 231 25.78 -1.25 3.69
C ILE A 231 25.66 0.27 3.59
N ARG A 232 25.39 0.93 4.71
CA ARG A 232 25.45 2.39 4.82
C ARG A 232 26.74 2.76 5.48
N ALA A 233 27.46 3.74 4.92
CA ALA A 233 28.72 4.23 5.47
C ALA A 233 28.93 5.70 5.13
N VAL A 234 29.70 6.40 5.95
CA VAL A 234 30.28 7.70 5.57
C VAL A 234 31.62 7.44 4.90
N VAL A 235 31.79 7.99 3.70
CA VAL A 235 32.96 7.80 2.84
C VAL A 235 33.38 9.12 2.21
N PRO A 236 34.63 9.27 1.75
CA PRO A 236 35.05 10.43 0.96
C PRO A 236 34.17 10.59 -0.30
N THR A 237 33.87 11.84 -0.69
CA THR A 237 33.06 12.13 -1.88
C THR A 237 33.66 11.60 -3.18
N ALA A 238 34.96 11.39 -3.23
CA ALA A 238 35.68 10.82 -4.38
C ALA A 238 35.65 9.27 -4.42
N ALA A 239 34.97 8.61 -3.47
CA ALA A 239 34.97 7.15 -3.35
C ALA A 239 34.07 6.44 -4.40
N GLU A 240 33.28 7.17 -5.19
CA GLU A 240 32.36 6.60 -6.17
C GLU A 240 32.97 5.53 -7.10
N PRO A 241 34.14 5.77 -7.75
CA PRO A 241 34.76 4.76 -8.61
C PRO A 241 35.20 3.50 -7.86
N VAL A 242 35.63 3.67 -6.61
CA VAL A 242 36.06 2.55 -5.76
C VAL A 242 34.84 1.71 -5.36
N ILE A 243 33.76 2.35 -4.92
CA ILE A 243 32.53 1.66 -4.55
C ILE A 243 31.97 0.84 -5.71
N ALA A 244 31.97 1.42 -6.92
CA ALA A 244 31.52 0.72 -8.12
C ALA A 244 32.32 -0.56 -8.45
N GLY A 245 33.61 -0.61 -8.02
CA GLY A 245 34.50 -1.76 -8.22
C GLY A 245 34.50 -2.78 -7.09
N LEU A 246 33.78 -2.55 -6.00
CA LEU A 246 33.75 -3.49 -4.87
C LEU A 246 33.05 -4.81 -5.24
N PRO A 247 33.50 -5.95 -4.68
CA PRO A 247 32.89 -7.24 -4.96
C PRO A 247 31.44 -7.29 -4.48
N ALA A 248 30.61 -8.00 -5.24
CA ALA A 248 29.18 -8.26 -4.95
C ALA A 248 28.30 -7.02 -4.83
N VAL A 249 28.76 -5.83 -5.22
CA VAL A 249 27.91 -4.62 -5.32
C VAL A 249 26.95 -4.77 -6.47
N THR A 250 25.64 -4.61 -6.18
CA THR A 250 24.57 -4.63 -7.17
C THR A 250 24.05 -3.25 -7.53
N GLY A 251 24.32 -2.25 -6.66
CA GLY A 251 23.99 -0.84 -6.89
C GLY A 251 24.48 -0.02 -5.71
N PHE A 252 24.60 1.29 -5.90
CA PHE A 252 24.93 2.21 -4.81
C PHE A 252 24.44 3.63 -5.08
N GLU A 253 24.27 4.38 -4.00
CA GLU A 253 23.94 5.79 -3.99
C GLU A 253 24.96 6.51 -3.12
N LEU A 254 25.56 7.62 -3.62
CA LEU A 254 26.49 8.44 -2.87
C LEU A 254 25.99 9.89 -2.83
N ARG A 255 25.62 10.36 -1.64
CA ARG A 255 25.16 11.75 -1.44
C ARG A 255 25.85 12.39 -0.26
N GLY A 256 26.59 13.47 -0.51
CA GLY A 256 27.20 14.27 0.55
C GLY A 256 28.15 13.45 1.46
N GLY A 257 28.88 12.48 0.90
CA GLY A 257 29.79 11.62 1.67
C GLY A 257 29.09 10.46 2.40
N ARG A 258 27.76 10.29 2.25
CA ARG A 258 27.03 9.11 2.74
C ARG A 258 26.77 8.16 1.60
N ALA A 259 27.26 6.94 1.71
CA ALA A 259 27.03 5.87 0.75
C ALA A 259 25.97 4.90 1.27
N ALA A 260 25.06 4.48 0.38
CA ALA A 260 24.17 3.34 0.57
C ALA A 260 24.51 2.33 -0.52
N ILE A 261 25.12 1.21 -0.16
CA ILE A 261 25.66 0.20 -1.08
C ILE A 261 24.80 -1.05 -0.98
N SER A 262 24.12 -1.41 -2.05
CA SER A 262 23.40 -2.68 -2.17
C SER A 262 24.38 -3.79 -2.56
N SER A 263 24.36 -4.91 -1.83
CA SER A 263 25.30 -6.00 -2.03
C SER A 263 24.61 -7.37 -1.92
N SER A 264 24.95 -8.26 -2.83
CA SER A 264 24.54 -9.67 -2.79
C SER A 264 25.36 -10.50 -1.79
N ASP A 265 26.56 -10.04 -1.40
CA ASP A 265 27.40 -10.58 -0.33
C ASP A 265 27.99 -9.43 0.49
N SER A 266 27.23 -9.02 1.52
CA SER A 266 27.60 -7.88 2.36
C SER A 266 28.92 -8.08 3.11
N ASP A 267 29.30 -9.32 3.41
CA ASP A 267 30.53 -9.62 4.13
C ASP A 267 31.76 -9.43 3.23
N ALA A 268 31.68 -9.87 1.98
CA ALA A 268 32.74 -9.65 1.00
C ALA A 268 32.87 -8.15 0.66
N THR A 269 31.74 -7.48 0.40
CA THR A 269 31.71 -6.04 0.12
C THR A 269 32.26 -5.21 1.28
N LEU A 270 31.86 -5.52 2.53
CA LEU A 270 32.33 -4.78 3.69
C LEU A 270 33.84 -4.90 3.89
N ARG A 271 34.39 -6.13 3.77
CA ARG A 271 35.82 -6.34 3.91
C ARG A 271 36.62 -5.56 2.86
N ALA A 272 36.13 -5.56 1.61
CA ALA A 272 36.74 -4.80 0.53
C ALA A 272 36.58 -3.29 0.74
N LEU A 273 35.40 -2.82 1.17
CA LEU A 273 35.16 -1.40 1.50
C LEU A 273 36.18 -0.88 2.52
N LEU A 274 36.37 -1.61 3.62
CA LEU A 274 37.30 -1.21 4.67
C LEU A 274 38.77 -1.28 4.24
N ALA A 275 39.09 -2.17 3.30
CA ALA A 275 40.46 -2.28 2.75
C ALA A 275 40.80 -1.15 1.76
N GLU A 276 39.85 -0.82 0.87
CA GLU A 276 40.01 0.17 -0.21
C GLU A 276 39.73 1.60 0.25
N ILE A 277 38.87 1.78 1.27
CA ILE A 277 38.51 3.08 1.84
C ILE A 277 38.63 3.00 3.37
N PRO A 278 39.87 3.10 3.90
CA PRO A 278 40.12 3.01 5.34
C PRO A 278 39.44 4.12 6.16
N GLU A 279 39.11 5.24 5.54
CA GLU A 279 38.38 6.36 6.16
C GLU A 279 36.90 6.11 6.31
N ALA A 280 36.37 5.01 5.76
CA ALA A 280 34.95 4.64 5.90
C ALA A 280 34.58 4.45 7.39
N HIS A 281 33.53 5.11 7.84
CA HIS A 281 33.06 5.06 9.23
C HIS A 281 31.54 5.14 9.30
N ASP A 282 30.96 5.07 10.52
CA ASP A 282 29.53 5.02 10.77
C ASP A 282 28.82 3.94 9.92
N ILE A 283 29.40 2.72 9.96
CA ILE A 283 28.97 1.62 9.11
C ILE A 283 27.78 0.92 9.74
N GLU A 284 26.69 0.83 8.97
CA GLU A 284 25.50 0.07 9.30
C GLU A 284 25.22 -0.96 8.20
N ILE A 285 24.91 -2.20 8.59
CA ILE A 285 24.48 -3.24 7.66
C ILE A 285 23.05 -3.63 7.99
N GLY A 286 22.14 -3.39 7.05
CA GLY A 286 20.74 -3.74 7.17
C GLY A 286 20.26 -4.63 6.03
N ALA A 287 19.08 -5.24 6.21
CA ALA A 287 18.37 -5.83 5.08
C ALA A 287 18.04 -4.73 4.06
N VAL A 288 17.97 -5.09 2.79
CA VAL A 288 17.42 -4.20 1.76
C VAL A 288 16.01 -3.81 2.19
N GLY A 289 15.70 -2.51 2.26
CA GLY A 289 14.34 -2.03 2.54
C GLY A 289 13.37 -2.42 1.42
N LEU A 290 12.07 -2.25 1.65
CA LEU A 290 11.07 -2.45 0.60
C LEU A 290 11.35 -1.58 -0.65
N GLU A 291 11.95 -0.41 -0.48
CA GLU A 291 12.35 0.47 -1.59
C GLU A 291 13.39 -0.19 -2.50
N GLY A 292 14.43 -0.78 -1.92
CA GLY A 292 15.45 -1.51 -2.69
C GLY A 292 14.86 -2.77 -3.35
N ALA A 293 13.97 -3.48 -2.65
CA ALA A 293 13.23 -4.61 -3.20
C ALA A 293 12.33 -4.18 -4.37
N PHE A 294 11.62 -3.08 -4.19
CA PHE A 294 10.77 -2.49 -5.22
C PHE A 294 11.58 -2.11 -6.47
N LEU A 295 12.71 -1.43 -6.30
CA LEU A 295 13.58 -1.03 -7.41
C LEU A 295 14.15 -2.24 -8.15
N SER A 296 14.70 -3.25 -7.45
CA SER A 296 15.25 -4.44 -8.09
C SER A 296 14.19 -5.20 -8.90
N LEU A 297 13.04 -5.50 -8.28
CA LEU A 297 11.93 -6.19 -8.93
C LEU A 297 11.28 -5.36 -10.06
N THR A 298 11.46 -4.04 -10.05
CA THR A 298 10.95 -3.17 -11.10
C THR A 298 11.97 -2.87 -12.21
N THR A 299 13.26 -3.09 -12.02
CA THR A 299 14.32 -2.84 -13.02
C THR A 299 14.64 -4.07 -13.85
N GLU A 300 14.74 -5.27 -13.28
CA GLU A 300 15.11 -6.51 -13.96
C GLU A 300 14.18 -6.90 -15.13
N ALA A 301 12.89 -6.54 -15.07
CA ALA A 301 11.96 -6.87 -16.15
C ALA A 301 12.03 -5.92 -17.38
N THR A 302 12.88 -4.88 -17.35
CA THR A 302 13.10 -4.03 -18.53
C THR A 302 14.07 -4.69 -19.51
N GLU A 303 14.93 -5.60 -19.04
CA GLU A 303 15.91 -6.30 -19.88
C GLU A 303 15.31 -7.54 -20.61
N GLU A 304 14.25 -8.16 -20.09
CA GLU A 304 13.61 -9.31 -20.74
C GLU A 304 12.68 -8.92 -21.91
N THR A 305 12.25 -7.66 -22.01
CA THR A 305 11.32 -7.20 -23.08
C THR A 305 12.06 -6.70 -24.32
N VAL A 306 13.40 -6.66 -24.34
CA VAL A 306 14.24 -6.16 -25.45
C VAL A 306 15.00 -7.32 -26.17
N ARG A 307 14.60 -8.56 -25.96
CA ARG A 307 15.14 -9.70 -26.73
C ARG A 307 14.11 -10.35 -27.63
#